data_4959a45f03042b1003ee7d7658239cf3
#
_entry.id   4959a45f03042b1003ee7d7658239cf3
#
_cell.length_a   1.000
_cell.length_b   1.000
_cell.length_c   1.000
_cell.angle_alpha   90.00
_cell.angle_beta   90.00
_cell.angle_gamma   90.00
#
_symmetry.space_group_name_H-M   'P 1'
#
loop_
_entity.id
_entity.type
_entity.pdbx_description
1 polymer ?
#
loop_
_entity_poly.entity_id
_entity_poly.type
_entity_poly.pdbx_seq_one_letter_code
_entity_poly.pdbx_strand_id
1 'polypeptide(L)'
;VMVPELSADGHEKEEPVSYYKQIVPILKRSCQGCHHPGDPNADFIVTSYAELKRGGMGGEAIIPNKPDDSLIIELITGDPPAMPQNQEPLTDEEVALFRKWILEGAKDDTPTDADQTDEEVPVYTVPPVISAMTFSPDGNILAVSGVREILLYDTENYEIKARLVGKARRIQSIVYTPDGKTIGVAGGSPAQFGEVQLWDATTNKLIKTIRSTYDTIYGLSFSPDAKRVAFGSSDKTVRVISIDDEKELVKFDNHGDWVFGTVFSTDGTHFVSCSRDTALKLVEVDTGSFVDDVNSSNKGYGEINAIARHPHADQVLSVGEDRIPRLYRMFRQTRRDVGNTDFNLIRAYEAQAGSIDAVTFSADGNRFAVGSSAGEVRIYNVSDGKKLVTMEADTVSVFAVAFHPEGTQLAAGGFDGKVRIFDTQTGEPIKVFMSVPIETTASEDVTLAVSGMT
;
A
#
# COMPACT_ATOMS: atom_id res chain seq x y z
N VAL A 1 33.17 -7.91 19.79
CA VAL A 1 34.32 -8.19 18.90
C VAL A 1 34.33 -9.69 18.73
N MET A 2 33.76 -10.19 17.64
CA MET A 2 33.89 -11.61 17.25
C MET A 2 35.30 -11.84 16.70
N VAL A 3 36.00 -12.81 17.24
CA VAL A 3 37.28 -13.27 16.74
C VAL A 3 36.96 -14.29 15.64
N PRO A 4 37.51 -14.17 14.42
CA PRO A 4 37.27 -15.16 13.36
C PRO A 4 37.93 -16.51 13.72
N GLU A 5 37.18 -17.61 13.52
CA GLU A 5 37.71 -18.97 13.61
C GLU A 5 38.65 -19.24 12.40
N LEU A 6 39.93 -19.46 12.68
CA LEU A 6 40.90 -19.89 11.70
C LEU A 6 40.75 -21.40 11.43
N SER A 7 40.68 -21.80 10.17
CA SER A 7 40.78 -23.21 9.76
C SER A 7 42.21 -23.72 9.94
N ALA A 8 42.39 -25.06 10.07
CA ALA A 8 43.68 -25.71 10.33
C ALA A 8 44.76 -25.44 9.28
N ASP A 9 44.44 -24.86 8.12
CA ASP A 9 45.34 -24.53 7.01
C ASP A 9 45.63 -23.03 6.85
N GLY A 10 45.25 -22.19 7.80
CA GLY A 10 45.59 -20.75 7.82
C GLY A 10 44.96 -19.89 6.73
N HIS A 11 44.01 -20.41 5.97
CA HIS A 11 43.17 -19.61 5.06
C HIS A 11 41.90 -19.18 5.77
N GLU A 12 41.59 -17.86 5.78
CA GLU A 12 40.29 -17.35 6.13
C GLU A 12 39.24 -18.06 5.24
N LYS A 13 38.24 -18.69 5.86
CA LYS A 13 37.10 -19.18 5.08
C LYS A 13 36.39 -17.95 4.50
N GLU A 14 36.51 -17.78 3.19
CA GLU A 14 35.69 -16.80 2.49
C GLU A 14 34.20 -17.11 2.80
N GLU A 15 33.48 -16.11 3.26
CA GLU A 15 32.04 -16.22 3.46
C GLU A 15 31.38 -16.54 2.12
N PRO A 16 30.37 -17.42 2.12
CA PRO A 16 29.60 -17.70 0.91
C PRO A 16 28.88 -16.44 0.41
N VAL A 17 28.69 -16.36 -0.90
CA VAL A 17 27.99 -15.21 -1.50
C VAL A 17 26.52 -15.21 -1.09
N SER A 18 26.08 -14.10 -0.52
CA SER A 18 24.69 -13.87 -0.13
C SER A 18 23.83 -13.45 -1.34
N TYR A 19 22.79 -14.22 -1.63
CA TYR A 19 21.79 -13.82 -2.59
C TYR A 19 21.15 -12.48 -2.21
N TYR A 20 20.63 -12.40 -0.97
CA TYR A 20 19.89 -11.24 -0.47
C TYR A 20 20.73 -9.95 -0.39
N LYS A 21 21.96 -10.05 0.14
CA LYS A 21 22.81 -8.88 0.39
C LYS A 21 23.63 -8.44 -0.82
N GLN A 22 23.97 -9.37 -1.73
CA GLN A 22 24.94 -9.11 -2.80
C GLN A 22 24.34 -9.27 -4.21
N ILE A 23 23.54 -10.31 -4.46
CA ILE A 23 22.95 -10.55 -5.81
C ILE A 23 21.72 -9.70 -6.04
N VAL A 24 20.77 -9.65 -5.08
CA VAL A 24 19.53 -8.87 -5.20
C VAL A 24 19.77 -7.38 -5.52
N PRO A 25 20.75 -6.68 -4.92
CA PRO A 25 21.03 -5.28 -5.28
C PRO A 25 21.42 -5.09 -6.74
N ILE A 26 22.19 -6.03 -7.32
CA ILE A 26 22.59 -5.98 -8.73
C ILE A 26 21.36 -6.23 -9.62
N LEU A 27 20.56 -7.26 -9.33
CA LEU A 27 19.32 -7.56 -10.06
C LEU A 27 18.37 -6.36 -10.04
N LYS A 28 18.19 -5.72 -8.90
CA LYS A 28 17.33 -4.53 -8.75
C LYS A 28 17.80 -3.35 -9.59
N ARG A 29 19.08 -3.07 -9.59
CA ARG A 29 19.66 -1.94 -10.32
C ARG A 29 19.66 -2.16 -11.84
N SER A 30 20.05 -3.37 -12.31
CA SER A 30 20.41 -3.59 -13.70
C SER A 30 19.42 -4.48 -14.48
N CYS A 31 18.51 -5.21 -13.81
CA CYS A 31 17.65 -6.19 -14.49
C CYS A 31 16.16 -5.97 -14.25
N GLN A 32 15.77 -5.55 -13.03
CA GLN A 32 14.37 -5.48 -12.62
C GLN A 32 13.54 -4.48 -13.43
N GLY A 33 14.14 -3.44 -14.00
CA GLY A 33 13.43 -2.45 -14.82
C GLY A 33 12.74 -3.03 -16.06
N CYS A 34 13.24 -4.19 -16.58
CA CYS A 34 12.70 -4.88 -17.75
C CYS A 34 12.18 -6.30 -17.44
N HIS A 35 12.56 -6.87 -16.29
CA HIS A 35 12.26 -8.26 -15.91
C HIS A 35 11.45 -8.30 -14.61
N HIS A 36 10.20 -7.84 -14.69
CA HIS A 36 9.26 -7.76 -13.57
C HIS A 36 7.86 -8.29 -13.95
N PRO A 37 7.00 -8.68 -12.99
CA PRO A 37 5.72 -9.30 -13.29
C PRO A 37 4.74 -8.46 -14.13
N GLY A 38 4.91 -7.13 -14.17
CA GLY A 38 4.02 -6.23 -14.93
C GLY A 38 4.29 -6.19 -16.42
N ASP A 39 5.55 -6.43 -16.83
CA ASP A 39 5.98 -6.50 -18.23
C ASP A 39 7.23 -7.38 -18.30
N PRO A 40 7.08 -8.71 -18.23
CA PRO A 40 8.22 -9.61 -18.16
C PRO A 40 8.80 -9.83 -19.55
N ASN A 41 9.82 -9.08 -19.90
CA ASN A 41 10.56 -9.33 -21.15
C ASN A 41 11.05 -10.79 -21.18
N ALA A 42 10.74 -11.50 -22.27
CA ALA A 42 11.03 -12.94 -22.45
C ALA A 42 10.45 -13.85 -21.34
N ASP A 43 9.34 -13.47 -20.73
CA ASP A 43 8.70 -14.19 -19.59
C ASP A 43 9.68 -14.45 -18.43
N PHE A 44 10.71 -13.61 -18.30
CA PHE A 44 11.73 -13.72 -17.27
C PHE A 44 11.51 -12.66 -16.18
N ILE A 45 11.44 -13.10 -14.93
CA ILE A 45 11.17 -12.27 -13.77
C ILE A 45 12.31 -12.44 -12.76
N VAL A 46 12.84 -11.31 -12.25
CA VAL A 46 13.94 -11.31 -11.28
C VAL A 46 13.58 -10.74 -9.90
N THR A 47 12.29 -10.50 -9.66
CA THR A 47 11.81 -9.85 -8.43
C THR A 47 11.75 -10.76 -7.22
N SER A 48 11.81 -12.08 -7.41
CA SER A 48 11.94 -13.08 -6.36
C SER A 48 12.91 -14.19 -6.75
N TYR A 49 13.48 -14.89 -5.76
CA TYR A 49 14.34 -16.04 -6.02
C TYR A 49 13.62 -17.15 -6.78
N ALA A 50 12.38 -17.44 -6.43
CA ALA A 50 11.57 -18.47 -7.08
C ALA A 50 11.40 -18.20 -8.57
N GLU A 51 11.05 -16.96 -8.94
CA GLU A 51 10.89 -16.56 -10.34
C GLU A 51 12.24 -16.52 -11.09
N LEU A 52 13.28 -15.99 -10.46
CA LEU A 52 14.63 -16.00 -11.03
C LEU A 52 15.07 -17.44 -11.34
N LYS A 53 14.81 -18.39 -10.44
CA LYS A 53 15.12 -19.81 -10.64
C LYS A 53 14.24 -20.49 -11.69
N ARG A 54 12.97 -20.10 -11.80
CA ARG A 54 12.05 -20.59 -12.85
C ARG A 54 12.62 -20.33 -14.25
N GLY A 55 13.33 -19.21 -14.42
CA GLY A 55 13.79 -18.75 -15.73
C GLY A 55 12.67 -18.15 -16.58
N GLY A 56 12.89 -18.07 -17.89
CA GLY A 56 11.97 -17.45 -18.86
C GLY A 56 11.87 -18.26 -20.15
N MET A 57 11.47 -17.60 -21.25
CA MET A 57 11.35 -18.25 -22.57
C MET A 57 12.64 -18.90 -23.07
N GLY A 58 13.82 -18.45 -22.60
CA GLY A 58 15.12 -19.02 -22.92
C GLY A 58 15.49 -20.28 -22.13
N GLY A 59 14.70 -20.68 -21.14
CA GLY A 59 14.96 -21.79 -20.23
C GLY A 59 15.39 -21.37 -18.85
N GLU A 60 16.07 -22.26 -18.13
CA GLU A 60 16.55 -22.02 -16.77
C GLU A 60 17.64 -20.93 -16.75
N ALA A 61 17.38 -19.84 -16.04
CA ALA A 61 18.35 -18.75 -15.93
C ALA A 61 19.57 -19.13 -15.09
N ILE A 62 19.38 -20.01 -14.09
CA ILE A 62 20.39 -20.41 -13.11
C ILE A 62 20.37 -21.93 -12.96
N ILE A 63 21.52 -22.57 -13.16
CA ILE A 63 21.73 -23.99 -12.88
C ILE A 63 22.70 -24.07 -11.70
N PRO A 64 22.24 -24.45 -10.49
CA PRO A 64 23.10 -24.51 -9.31
C PRO A 64 24.36 -25.36 -9.54
N ASN A 65 25.49 -24.88 -9.05
CA ASN A 65 26.85 -25.43 -9.21
C ASN A 65 27.39 -25.44 -10.65
N LYS A 66 26.70 -24.81 -11.60
CA LYS A 66 27.06 -24.79 -13.01
C LYS A 66 26.94 -23.39 -13.61
N PRO A 67 27.87 -22.48 -13.29
CA PRO A 67 27.81 -21.12 -13.79
C PRO A 67 27.88 -21.06 -15.33
N ASP A 68 28.73 -21.90 -15.97
CA ASP A 68 28.89 -21.85 -17.42
C ASP A 68 27.74 -22.45 -18.20
N ASP A 69 26.88 -23.25 -17.55
CA ASP A 69 25.63 -23.77 -18.14
C ASP A 69 24.43 -22.86 -17.83
N SER A 70 24.61 -21.80 -17.04
CA SER A 70 23.55 -20.88 -16.60
C SER A 70 23.34 -19.75 -17.61
N LEU A 71 22.12 -19.62 -18.16
CA LEU A 71 21.81 -18.65 -19.20
C LEU A 71 22.09 -17.20 -18.76
N ILE A 72 21.90 -16.86 -17.48
CA ILE A 72 22.18 -15.53 -16.97
C ILE A 72 23.66 -15.15 -17.19
N ILE A 73 24.57 -16.08 -16.98
CA ILE A 73 26.01 -15.84 -17.18
C ILE A 73 26.34 -15.61 -18.65
N GLU A 74 25.75 -16.40 -19.54
CA GLU A 74 25.92 -16.21 -20.98
C GLU A 74 25.47 -14.80 -21.41
N LEU A 75 24.33 -14.34 -20.91
CA LEU A 75 23.74 -13.06 -21.32
C LEU A 75 24.44 -11.83 -20.74
N ILE A 76 24.99 -11.92 -19.50
CA ILE A 76 25.69 -10.79 -18.86
C ILE A 76 27.20 -10.76 -19.19
N THR A 77 27.68 -11.72 -19.98
CA THR A 77 29.08 -11.79 -20.45
C THR A 77 29.14 -11.64 -21.96
N GLY A 78 30.33 -11.40 -22.49
CA GLY A 78 30.59 -11.17 -23.91
C GLY A 78 31.11 -9.74 -24.18
N ASP A 79 31.44 -9.45 -25.43
CA ASP A 79 31.96 -8.15 -25.83
C ASP A 79 31.26 -7.71 -27.14
N PRO A 80 30.18 -6.90 -27.07
CA PRO A 80 29.46 -6.49 -25.85
C PRO A 80 28.56 -7.60 -25.28
N PRO A 81 28.22 -7.58 -23.98
CA PRO A 81 27.24 -8.50 -23.41
C PRO A 81 25.82 -8.22 -23.95
N ALA A 82 25.00 -9.27 -24.03
CA ALA A 82 23.63 -9.15 -24.52
C ALA A 82 22.70 -8.44 -23.52
N MET A 83 23.02 -8.51 -22.22
CA MET A 83 22.31 -7.88 -21.12
C MET A 83 23.26 -7.20 -20.13
N PRO A 84 22.83 -6.11 -19.46
CA PRO A 84 21.55 -5.39 -19.63
C PRO A 84 21.51 -4.59 -20.94
N GLN A 85 20.31 -4.48 -21.55
CA GLN A 85 20.12 -3.65 -22.75
C GLN A 85 19.97 -2.17 -22.39
N ASN A 86 20.54 -1.29 -23.22
CA ASN A 86 20.43 0.18 -23.09
C ASN A 86 20.93 0.72 -21.72
N GLN A 87 21.81 -0.01 -21.05
CA GLN A 87 22.46 0.38 -19.79
C GLN A 87 23.94 -0.01 -19.84
N GLU A 88 24.72 0.47 -18.89
CA GLU A 88 26.10 0.03 -18.75
C GLU A 88 26.16 -1.46 -18.39
N PRO A 89 27.08 -2.23 -18.98
CA PRO A 89 27.32 -3.62 -18.59
C PRO A 89 27.61 -3.79 -17.09
N LEU A 90 27.39 -4.99 -16.56
CA LEU A 90 27.86 -5.35 -15.23
C LEU A 90 29.40 -5.30 -15.20
N THR A 91 29.93 -4.92 -14.03
CA THR A 91 31.41 -4.95 -13.85
C THR A 91 31.91 -6.39 -13.75
N ASP A 92 33.21 -6.58 -14.01
CA ASP A 92 33.84 -7.91 -13.91
C ASP A 92 33.69 -8.52 -12.50
N GLU A 93 33.70 -7.68 -11.45
CA GLU A 93 33.49 -8.09 -10.07
C GLU A 93 32.06 -8.57 -9.85
N GLU A 94 31.07 -7.90 -10.45
CA GLU A 94 29.66 -8.29 -10.35
C GLU A 94 29.38 -9.60 -11.10
N VAL A 95 29.96 -9.77 -12.28
CA VAL A 95 29.90 -11.02 -13.03
C VAL A 95 30.55 -12.15 -12.24
N ALA A 96 31.74 -11.90 -11.65
CA ALA A 96 32.44 -12.89 -10.81
C ALA A 96 31.62 -13.26 -9.57
N LEU A 97 30.87 -12.29 -8.99
CA LEU A 97 30.00 -12.52 -7.85
C LEU A 97 28.82 -13.46 -8.22
N PHE A 98 28.18 -13.26 -9.39
CA PHE A 98 27.15 -14.17 -9.90
C PHE A 98 27.71 -15.57 -10.14
N ARG A 99 28.89 -15.69 -10.76
CA ARG A 99 29.55 -16.99 -10.99
C ARG A 99 29.83 -17.72 -9.69
N LYS A 100 30.40 -17.02 -8.69
CA LYS A 100 30.69 -17.59 -7.38
C LYS A 100 29.42 -18.05 -6.67
N TRP A 101 28.38 -17.21 -6.62
CA TRP A 101 27.10 -17.58 -6.03
C TRP A 101 26.49 -18.83 -6.67
N ILE A 102 26.47 -18.92 -8.01
CA ILE A 102 25.95 -20.09 -8.72
C ILE A 102 26.81 -21.33 -8.42
N LEU A 103 28.13 -21.18 -8.40
CA LEU A 103 29.06 -22.27 -8.08
C LEU A 103 28.86 -22.78 -6.64
N GLU A 104 28.51 -21.95 -5.70
CA GLU A 104 28.20 -22.29 -4.31
C GLU A 104 26.78 -22.86 -4.13
N GLY A 105 26.07 -23.14 -5.23
CA GLY A 105 24.76 -23.77 -5.25
C GLY A 105 23.60 -22.82 -5.38
N ALA A 106 23.83 -21.55 -5.69
CA ALA A 106 22.82 -20.50 -5.88
C ALA A 106 21.78 -20.49 -4.74
N LYS A 107 22.22 -20.46 -3.52
CA LYS A 107 21.35 -20.54 -2.33
C LYS A 107 20.58 -19.23 -2.15
N ASP A 108 19.32 -19.38 -1.73
CA ASP A 108 18.50 -18.29 -1.24
C ASP A 108 18.71 -18.13 0.27
N ASP A 109 19.28 -17.01 0.66
CA ASP A 109 19.46 -16.59 2.05
C ASP A 109 18.60 -15.36 2.38
N THR A 110 17.51 -15.18 1.62
CA THR A 110 16.54 -14.13 1.93
C THR A 110 15.99 -14.37 3.33
N PRO A 111 16.09 -13.39 4.25
CA PRO A 111 15.54 -13.54 5.59
C PRO A 111 14.05 -13.88 5.54
N THR A 112 13.63 -14.83 6.36
CA THR A 112 12.20 -15.09 6.58
C THR A 112 11.57 -13.95 7.38
N ASP A 113 10.25 -13.80 7.33
CA ASP A 113 9.57 -12.75 8.09
C ASP A 113 9.84 -12.86 9.61
N ALA A 114 10.13 -14.08 10.10
CA ALA A 114 10.52 -14.32 11.48
C ALA A 114 11.91 -13.74 11.85
N ASP A 115 12.82 -13.59 10.86
CA ASP A 115 14.18 -13.06 11.06
C ASP A 115 14.22 -11.51 10.99
N GLN A 116 13.06 -10.86 10.80
CA GLN A 116 12.96 -9.42 10.50
C GLN A 116 12.51 -8.57 11.70
N THR A 117 12.54 -9.10 12.91
CA THR A 117 12.03 -8.48 14.13
C THR A 117 12.88 -7.33 14.69
N ASP A 118 14.04 -7.04 14.12
CA ASP A 118 14.95 -5.98 14.58
C ASP A 118 15.06 -4.81 13.57
N GLU A 119 13.96 -4.40 12.95
CA GLU A 119 13.98 -3.15 12.19
C GLU A 119 14.06 -1.96 13.16
N GLU A 120 15.07 -1.11 12.96
CA GLU A 120 15.24 0.12 13.75
C GLU A 120 13.98 0.99 13.63
N VAL A 121 13.47 1.41 14.78
CA VAL A 121 12.34 2.33 14.86
C VAL A 121 12.70 3.61 14.10
N PRO A 122 11.87 4.06 13.14
CA PRO A 122 12.17 5.26 12.38
C PRO A 122 12.34 6.50 13.25
N VAL A 123 13.37 7.28 12.97
CA VAL A 123 13.63 8.59 13.56
C VAL A 123 13.24 9.66 12.55
N TYR A 124 12.51 10.68 12.99
CA TYR A 124 11.96 11.71 12.12
C TYR A 124 12.61 13.06 12.37
N THR A 125 13.16 13.66 11.32
CA THR A 125 13.62 15.06 11.29
C THR A 125 12.61 15.99 10.62
N VAL A 126 11.65 15.41 9.88
CA VAL A 126 10.51 16.10 9.25
C VAL A 126 9.24 15.29 9.48
N PRO A 127 8.06 15.94 9.54
CA PRO A 127 6.80 15.22 9.69
C PRO A 127 6.53 14.27 8.51
N PRO A 128 6.13 13.02 8.75
CA PRO A 128 5.68 12.13 7.69
C PRO A 128 4.30 12.56 7.18
N VAL A 129 4.04 12.36 5.89
CA VAL A 129 2.69 12.48 5.34
C VAL A 129 1.81 11.36 5.92
N ILE A 130 0.64 11.73 6.44
CA ILE A 130 -0.37 10.78 6.89
C ILE A 130 -1.23 10.41 5.70
N SER A 131 -1.07 9.19 5.18
CA SER A 131 -1.78 8.66 4.03
C SER A 131 -2.94 7.74 4.40
N ALA A 132 -2.94 7.18 5.62
CA ALA A 132 -3.98 6.30 6.11
C ALA A 132 -4.15 6.42 7.62
N MET A 133 -5.38 6.30 8.10
CA MET A 133 -5.71 6.20 9.52
C MET A 133 -7.03 5.46 9.72
N THR A 134 -7.17 4.82 10.87
CA THR A 134 -8.42 4.15 11.25
C THR A 134 -8.51 4.00 12.76
N PHE A 135 -9.71 4.04 13.33
CA PHE A 135 -9.93 3.63 14.72
C PHE A 135 -10.11 2.12 14.80
N SER A 136 -9.69 1.54 15.92
CA SER A 136 -10.08 0.18 16.27
C SER A 136 -11.61 0.09 16.44
N PRO A 137 -12.25 -1.08 16.21
CA PRO A 137 -13.69 -1.23 16.36
C PRO A 137 -14.24 -0.93 17.75
N ASP A 138 -13.43 -1.05 18.79
CA ASP A 138 -13.76 -0.68 20.17
C ASP A 138 -13.52 0.81 20.50
N GLY A 139 -12.92 1.56 19.55
CA GLY A 139 -12.64 2.98 19.70
C GLY A 139 -11.40 3.33 20.54
N ASN A 140 -10.73 2.35 21.16
CA ASN A 140 -9.65 2.62 22.12
C ASN A 140 -8.31 2.96 21.48
N ILE A 141 -8.12 2.63 20.18
CA ILE A 141 -6.88 2.85 19.46
C ILE A 141 -7.16 3.62 18.17
N LEU A 142 -6.35 4.63 17.88
CA LEU A 142 -6.24 5.27 16.58
C LEU A 142 -4.93 4.82 15.93
N ALA A 143 -5.02 4.09 14.83
CA ALA A 143 -3.87 3.70 14.01
C ALA A 143 -3.61 4.74 12.94
N VAL A 144 -2.37 5.22 12.81
CA VAL A 144 -1.94 6.28 11.90
C VAL A 144 -0.71 5.85 11.13
N SER A 145 -0.66 6.06 9.83
CA SER A 145 0.49 5.76 9.00
C SER A 145 1.68 6.68 9.29
N GLY A 146 2.87 6.11 9.39
CA GLY A 146 4.15 6.77 9.35
C GLY A 146 4.98 6.30 8.15
N VAL A 147 6.30 6.53 8.17
CA VAL A 147 7.23 5.97 7.19
C VAL A 147 7.70 4.61 7.69
N ARG A 148 7.38 3.55 6.98
CA ARG A 148 7.67 2.14 7.33
C ARG A 148 7.00 1.65 8.62
N GLU A 149 6.06 2.38 9.20
CA GLU A 149 5.44 1.98 10.46
C GLU A 149 4.00 2.46 10.56
N ILE A 150 3.29 1.84 11.48
CA ILE A 150 1.98 2.28 11.96
C ILE A 150 2.13 2.70 13.41
N LEU A 151 1.64 3.88 13.73
CA LEU A 151 1.63 4.45 15.07
C LEU A 151 0.26 4.17 15.70
N LEU A 152 0.24 3.48 16.83
CA LEU A 152 -0.97 3.17 17.58
C LEU A 152 -1.10 4.14 18.74
N TYR A 153 -2.12 4.96 18.72
CA TYR A 153 -2.43 5.95 19.77
C TYR A 153 -3.55 5.46 20.67
N ASP A 154 -3.36 5.63 21.96
CA ASP A 154 -4.46 5.52 22.94
C ASP A 154 -5.41 6.71 22.75
N THR A 155 -6.72 6.46 22.60
CA THR A 155 -7.69 7.53 22.32
C THR A 155 -8.12 8.35 23.52
N GLU A 156 -7.80 7.94 24.75
CA GLU A 156 -8.07 8.72 25.96
C GLU A 156 -7.14 9.94 26.07
N ASN A 157 -5.85 9.75 25.75
CA ASN A 157 -4.82 10.79 25.91
C ASN A 157 -4.12 11.18 24.61
N TYR A 158 -4.24 10.37 23.53
CA TYR A 158 -3.54 10.48 22.25
C TYR A 158 -2.01 10.39 22.40
N GLU A 159 -1.53 9.51 23.28
CA GLU A 159 -0.13 9.13 23.38
C GLU A 159 0.14 7.86 22.57
N ILE A 160 1.38 7.73 22.05
CA ILE A 160 1.80 6.54 21.31
C ILE A 160 1.89 5.35 22.26
N LYS A 161 1.04 4.35 22.03
CA LYS A 161 1.01 3.10 22.81
C LYS A 161 1.92 2.02 22.22
N ALA A 162 2.01 1.97 20.89
CA ALA A 162 2.87 1.05 20.18
C ALA A 162 3.26 1.58 18.79
N ARG A 163 4.34 1.04 18.23
CA ARG A 163 4.81 1.29 16.88
C ARG A 163 5.00 -0.06 16.17
N LEU A 164 4.29 -0.26 15.06
CA LEU A 164 4.37 -1.47 14.26
C LEU A 164 5.29 -1.18 13.09
N VAL A 165 6.56 -1.55 13.21
CA VAL A 165 7.58 -1.24 12.20
C VAL A 165 7.61 -2.34 11.13
N GLY A 166 7.53 -1.96 9.87
CA GLY A 166 7.53 -2.86 8.71
C GLY A 166 8.47 -2.40 7.60
N LYS A 167 8.42 -3.07 6.44
CA LYS A 167 9.30 -2.80 5.30
C LYS A 167 8.74 -1.83 4.27
N ALA A 168 7.41 -1.74 4.16
CA ALA A 168 6.76 -0.84 3.22
C ALA A 168 7.12 0.61 3.51
N ARG A 169 7.89 1.26 2.61
CA ARG A 169 8.28 2.66 2.79
C ARG A 169 7.09 3.61 2.80
N ARG A 170 6.03 3.25 2.07
CA ARG A 170 4.77 3.99 2.01
C ARG A 170 3.65 3.08 2.46
N ILE A 171 2.96 3.48 3.50
CA ILE A 171 1.71 2.87 3.97
C ILE A 171 0.57 3.59 3.25
N GLN A 172 -0.29 2.87 2.55
CA GLN A 172 -1.39 3.47 1.77
C GLN A 172 -2.76 3.15 2.36
N SER A 173 -2.88 2.06 3.11
CA SER A 173 -4.14 1.67 3.72
C SER A 173 -3.91 0.96 5.04
N ILE A 174 -4.74 1.25 6.03
CA ILE A 174 -4.79 0.60 7.34
C ILE A 174 -6.24 0.28 7.62
N VAL A 175 -6.56 -0.99 7.85
CA VAL A 175 -7.92 -1.45 8.17
C VAL A 175 -7.88 -2.51 9.27
N TYR A 176 -8.88 -2.50 10.14
CA TYR A 176 -9.10 -3.60 11.07
C TYR A 176 -10.00 -4.67 10.44
N THR A 177 -9.81 -5.93 10.83
CA THR A 177 -10.84 -6.96 10.59
C THR A 177 -12.12 -6.59 11.34
N PRO A 178 -13.30 -7.05 10.87
CA PRO A 178 -14.59 -6.76 11.52
C PRO A 178 -14.65 -7.17 13.00
N ASP A 179 -13.89 -8.19 13.40
CA ASP A 179 -13.79 -8.66 14.79
C ASP A 179 -12.72 -7.91 15.63
N GLY A 180 -12.00 -6.98 15.02
CA GLY A 180 -10.98 -6.15 15.66
C GLY A 180 -9.68 -6.85 16.04
N LYS A 181 -9.48 -8.12 15.66
CA LYS A 181 -8.32 -8.91 16.11
C LYS A 181 -7.07 -8.72 15.26
N THR A 182 -7.26 -8.31 14.01
CA THR A 182 -6.14 -8.15 13.06
C THR A 182 -6.15 -6.76 12.46
N ILE A 183 -4.98 -6.17 12.34
CA ILE A 183 -4.75 -4.94 11.59
C ILE A 183 -4.14 -5.34 10.24
N GLY A 184 -4.81 -5.01 9.16
CA GLY A 184 -4.29 -5.13 7.81
C GLY A 184 -3.68 -3.82 7.36
N VAL A 185 -2.47 -3.89 6.83
CA VAL A 185 -1.71 -2.74 6.35
C VAL A 185 -1.27 -3.00 4.93
N ALA A 186 -1.63 -2.12 4.02
CA ALA A 186 -1.18 -2.22 2.63
C ALA A 186 -0.25 -1.07 2.27
N GLY A 187 0.74 -1.36 1.44
CA GLY A 187 1.70 -0.38 0.97
C GLY A 187 2.78 -1.00 0.10
N GLY A 188 3.96 -0.41 0.13
CA GLY A 188 5.09 -0.93 -0.64
C GLY A 188 6.19 0.08 -0.86
N SER A 189 7.06 -0.26 -1.80
CA SER A 189 8.08 0.62 -2.37
C SER A 189 7.86 0.67 -3.88
N PRO A 190 7.64 1.85 -4.47
CA PRO A 190 7.37 1.98 -5.90
C PRO A 190 8.40 1.27 -6.77
N ALA A 191 7.93 0.54 -7.78
CA ALA A 191 8.72 -0.26 -8.72
C ALA A 191 9.65 -1.30 -8.05
N GLN A 192 9.36 -1.72 -6.82
CA GLN A 192 10.12 -2.75 -6.10
C GLN A 192 9.23 -3.86 -5.58
N PHE A 193 8.25 -3.53 -4.75
CA PHE A 193 7.29 -4.48 -4.22
C PHE A 193 6.04 -3.78 -3.65
N GLY A 194 4.94 -4.51 -3.62
CA GLY A 194 3.75 -4.22 -2.83
C GLY A 194 3.48 -5.36 -1.86
N GLU A 195 3.11 -5.02 -0.65
CA GLU A 195 2.84 -5.99 0.39
C GLU A 195 1.59 -5.63 1.21
N VAL A 196 0.96 -6.66 1.72
CA VAL A 196 -0.06 -6.58 2.77
C VAL A 196 0.53 -7.23 4.02
N GLN A 197 0.62 -6.47 5.09
CA GLN A 197 1.03 -6.96 6.41
C GLN A 197 -0.21 -7.20 7.27
N LEU A 198 -0.24 -8.32 7.99
CA LEU A 198 -1.26 -8.66 8.96
C LEU A 198 -0.65 -8.67 10.35
N TRP A 199 -1.18 -7.85 11.24
CA TRP A 199 -0.69 -7.68 12.60
C TRP A 199 -1.75 -8.10 13.61
N ASP A 200 -1.36 -8.80 14.65
CA ASP A 200 -2.22 -9.10 15.80
C ASP A 200 -2.49 -7.82 16.59
N ALA A 201 -3.74 -7.39 16.65
CA ALA A 201 -4.13 -6.12 17.27
C ALA A 201 -3.99 -6.12 18.80
N THR A 202 -3.88 -7.29 19.44
CA THR A 202 -3.71 -7.41 20.90
C THR A 202 -2.25 -7.42 21.31
N THR A 203 -1.44 -8.21 20.58
CA THR A 203 -0.02 -8.42 20.91
C THR A 203 0.92 -7.48 20.16
N ASN A 204 0.40 -6.76 19.14
CA ASN A 204 1.16 -5.89 18.24
C ASN A 204 2.27 -6.63 17.46
N LYS A 205 2.12 -7.94 17.25
CA LYS A 205 3.08 -8.75 16.52
C LYS A 205 2.66 -8.94 15.07
N LEU A 206 3.64 -8.91 14.18
CA LEU A 206 3.43 -9.28 12.79
C LEU A 206 3.05 -10.77 12.73
N ILE A 207 1.86 -11.05 12.16
CA ILE A 207 1.38 -12.42 11.94
C ILE A 207 1.93 -12.92 10.61
N LYS A 208 1.82 -12.07 9.55
CA LYS A 208 2.06 -12.50 8.18
C LYS A 208 2.34 -11.30 7.27
N THR A 209 3.17 -11.52 6.24
CA THR A 209 3.39 -10.57 5.14
C THR A 209 3.07 -11.25 3.81
N ILE A 210 2.10 -10.73 3.08
CA ILE A 210 1.70 -11.22 1.76
C ILE A 210 2.32 -10.29 0.70
N ARG A 211 3.30 -10.79 -0.05
CA ARG A 211 3.94 -10.09 -1.17
C ARG A 211 3.43 -10.66 -2.48
N SER A 212 2.62 -9.91 -3.19
CA SER A 212 1.99 -10.40 -4.40
C SER A 212 2.08 -9.47 -5.60
N THR A 213 2.63 -8.26 -5.42
CA THR A 213 2.82 -7.30 -6.50
C THR A 213 4.25 -6.78 -6.55
N TYR A 214 4.69 -6.36 -7.74
CA TYR A 214 6.00 -5.73 -7.93
C TYR A 214 5.98 -4.22 -7.69
N ASP A 215 4.83 -3.65 -7.38
CA ASP A 215 4.65 -2.22 -7.13
C ASP A 215 3.63 -2.00 -6.00
N THR A 216 3.47 -0.75 -5.61
CA THR A 216 2.69 -0.31 -4.45
C THR A 216 1.25 -0.81 -4.49
N ILE A 217 0.77 -1.33 -3.37
CA ILE A 217 -0.64 -1.61 -3.08
C ILE A 217 -1.26 -0.36 -2.45
N TYR A 218 -2.42 0.09 -2.97
CA TYR A 218 -3.07 1.31 -2.50
C TYR A 218 -4.19 1.04 -1.51
N GLY A 219 -5.21 0.30 -1.89
CA GLY A 219 -6.39 0.09 -1.06
C GLY A 219 -6.55 -1.35 -0.63
N LEU A 220 -6.98 -1.55 0.61
CA LEU A 220 -7.15 -2.84 1.24
C LEU A 220 -8.55 -2.95 1.83
N SER A 221 -9.18 -4.12 1.69
CA SER A 221 -10.41 -4.46 2.40
C SER A 221 -10.43 -5.91 2.85
N PHE A 222 -11.05 -6.19 3.99
CA PHE A 222 -11.32 -7.56 4.43
C PHE A 222 -12.72 -8.00 4.03
N SER A 223 -12.87 -9.30 3.73
CA SER A 223 -14.19 -9.92 3.64
C SER A 223 -14.91 -9.88 5.00
N PRO A 224 -16.24 -9.90 5.04
CA PRO A 224 -17.01 -9.85 6.30
C PRO A 224 -16.67 -10.97 7.29
N ASP A 225 -16.24 -12.12 6.79
CA ASP A 225 -15.80 -13.27 7.58
C ASP A 225 -14.31 -13.21 8.01
N ALA A 226 -13.60 -12.14 7.65
CA ALA A 226 -12.17 -11.93 7.90
C ALA A 226 -11.23 -13.01 7.34
N LYS A 227 -11.69 -13.83 6.37
CA LYS A 227 -10.87 -14.91 5.79
C LYS A 227 -10.18 -14.53 4.49
N ARG A 228 -10.61 -13.45 3.86
CA ARG A 228 -10.07 -12.98 2.59
C ARG A 228 -9.69 -11.52 2.68
N VAL A 229 -8.67 -11.16 1.94
CA VAL A 229 -8.23 -9.77 1.77
C VAL A 229 -8.26 -9.43 0.29
N ALA A 230 -8.87 -8.30 -0.06
CA ALA A 230 -8.84 -7.74 -1.40
C ALA A 230 -8.03 -6.45 -1.40
N PHE A 231 -7.25 -6.23 -2.46
CA PHE A 231 -6.47 -5.01 -2.61
C PHE A 231 -6.28 -4.63 -4.09
N GLY A 232 -6.15 -3.33 -4.31
CA GLY A 232 -5.80 -2.75 -5.60
C GLY A 232 -4.34 -2.31 -5.65
N SER A 233 -3.75 -2.36 -6.83
CA SER A 233 -2.33 -2.06 -7.05
C SER A 233 -2.10 -1.13 -8.24
N SER A 234 -0.93 -0.50 -8.26
CA SER A 234 -0.43 0.26 -9.41
C SER A 234 -0.17 -0.60 -10.66
N ASP A 235 -0.13 -1.93 -10.52
CA ASP A 235 -0.06 -2.85 -11.67
C ASP A 235 -1.41 -3.01 -12.40
N LYS A 236 -2.44 -2.21 -12.05
CA LYS A 236 -3.79 -2.18 -12.60
C LYS A 236 -4.64 -3.40 -12.24
N THR A 237 -4.17 -4.25 -11.35
CA THR A 237 -4.88 -5.44 -10.92
C THR A 237 -5.57 -5.26 -9.58
N VAL A 238 -6.64 -6.03 -9.39
CA VAL A 238 -7.19 -6.34 -8.07
C VAL A 238 -6.89 -7.79 -7.76
N ARG A 239 -6.46 -8.05 -6.56
CA ARG A 239 -6.26 -9.43 -6.08
C ARG A 239 -7.09 -9.69 -4.84
N VAL A 240 -7.59 -10.92 -4.76
CA VAL A 240 -8.22 -11.45 -3.55
C VAL A 240 -7.39 -12.65 -3.10
N ILE A 241 -6.89 -12.57 -1.87
CA ILE A 241 -6.04 -13.60 -1.27
C ILE A 241 -6.76 -14.22 -0.08
N SER A 242 -6.72 -15.55 0.02
CA SER A 242 -7.10 -16.29 1.23
C SER A 242 -6.03 -16.05 2.31
N ILE A 243 -6.45 -15.65 3.51
CA ILE A 243 -5.52 -15.30 4.59
C ILE A 243 -4.84 -16.54 5.18
N ASP A 244 -5.57 -17.65 5.27
CA ASP A 244 -5.08 -18.86 5.94
C ASP A 244 -3.93 -19.53 5.17
N ASP A 245 -4.11 -19.72 3.85
CA ASP A 245 -3.19 -20.48 2.99
C ASP A 245 -2.47 -19.62 1.94
N GLU A 246 -2.66 -18.30 1.97
CA GLU A 246 -2.07 -17.29 1.06
C GLU A 246 -2.38 -17.53 -0.42
N LYS A 247 -3.40 -18.32 -0.70
CA LYS A 247 -3.79 -18.64 -2.07
C LYS A 247 -4.43 -17.42 -2.74
N GLU A 248 -3.93 -17.05 -3.92
CA GLU A 248 -4.60 -16.09 -4.79
C GLU A 248 -5.90 -16.74 -5.33
N LEU A 249 -7.03 -16.18 -4.89
CA LEU A 249 -8.36 -16.65 -5.31
C LEU A 249 -8.81 -15.92 -6.58
N VAL A 250 -8.49 -14.64 -6.68
CA VAL A 250 -8.82 -13.78 -7.82
C VAL A 250 -7.62 -12.93 -8.18
N LYS A 251 -7.33 -12.84 -9.49
CA LYS A 251 -6.54 -11.80 -10.13
C LYS A 251 -7.40 -11.17 -11.21
N PHE A 252 -7.90 -9.98 -10.96
CA PHE A 252 -8.74 -9.23 -11.89
C PHE A 252 -7.92 -8.10 -12.52
N ASP A 253 -7.75 -8.13 -13.84
CA ASP A 253 -6.85 -7.28 -14.61
C ASP A 253 -7.57 -6.38 -15.65
N ASN A 254 -8.87 -6.14 -15.44
CA ASN A 254 -9.70 -5.40 -16.39
C ASN A 254 -9.78 -3.89 -16.07
N HIS A 255 -8.87 -3.33 -15.26
CA HIS A 255 -8.72 -1.90 -15.11
C HIS A 255 -7.68 -1.34 -16.09
N GLY A 256 -7.96 -0.13 -16.61
CA GLY A 256 -7.06 0.56 -17.54
C GLY A 256 -5.89 1.27 -16.87
N ASP A 257 -5.99 1.54 -15.55
CA ASP A 257 -5.01 2.29 -14.77
C ASP A 257 -4.99 1.82 -13.31
N TRP A 258 -4.20 2.47 -12.46
CA TRP A 258 -3.99 2.16 -11.05
C TRP A 258 -5.30 1.96 -10.30
N VAL A 259 -5.35 0.93 -9.46
CA VAL A 259 -6.51 0.62 -8.62
C VAL A 259 -6.26 1.14 -7.21
N PHE A 260 -7.07 2.11 -6.80
CA PHE A 260 -6.87 2.83 -5.52
C PHE A 260 -7.60 2.23 -4.34
N GLY A 261 -8.66 1.47 -4.55
CA GLY A 261 -9.46 0.94 -3.45
C GLY A 261 -10.31 -0.25 -3.83
N THR A 262 -10.64 -1.04 -2.81
CA THR A 262 -11.55 -2.19 -2.91
C THR A 262 -12.50 -2.20 -1.72
N VAL A 263 -13.73 -2.68 -1.92
CA VAL A 263 -14.68 -2.95 -0.83
C VAL A 263 -15.48 -4.22 -1.15
N PHE A 264 -15.65 -5.12 -0.20
CA PHE A 264 -16.50 -6.30 -0.35
C PHE A 264 -18.00 -5.95 -0.20
N SER A 265 -18.89 -6.74 -0.79
CA SER A 265 -20.31 -6.77 -0.49
C SER A 265 -20.57 -7.22 0.96
N THR A 266 -21.80 -6.98 1.46
CA THR A 266 -22.15 -7.33 2.85
C THR A 266 -22.09 -8.83 3.13
N ASP A 267 -22.28 -9.67 2.11
CA ASP A 267 -22.19 -11.13 2.17
C ASP A 267 -20.82 -11.69 1.78
N GLY A 268 -19.90 -10.81 1.31
CA GLY A 268 -18.55 -11.17 0.89
C GLY A 268 -18.47 -11.96 -0.43
N THR A 269 -19.57 -12.08 -1.18
CA THR A 269 -19.60 -12.82 -2.46
C THR A 269 -19.06 -12.01 -3.62
N HIS A 270 -19.05 -10.67 -3.51
CA HIS A 270 -18.58 -9.74 -4.52
C HIS A 270 -17.66 -8.68 -3.91
N PHE A 271 -16.91 -8.02 -4.75
CA PHE A 271 -16.22 -6.79 -4.39
C PHE A 271 -16.41 -5.71 -5.47
N VAL A 272 -16.29 -4.46 -5.05
CA VAL A 272 -16.17 -3.31 -5.96
C VAL A 272 -14.76 -2.75 -5.83
N SER A 273 -14.16 -2.44 -6.97
CA SER A 273 -12.87 -1.74 -7.06
C SER A 273 -13.03 -0.37 -7.71
N CYS A 274 -12.19 0.58 -7.33
CA CYS A 274 -12.09 1.89 -7.96
C CYS A 274 -10.70 2.14 -8.53
N SER A 275 -10.66 2.87 -9.64
CA SER A 275 -9.42 3.09 -10.36
C SER A 275 -9.32 4.52 -10.91
N ARG A 276 -8.09 4.90 -11.19
CA ARG A 276 -7.73 6.07 -11.97
C ARG A 276 -8.35 6.08 -13.37
N ASP A 277 -8.72 4.92 -13.90
CA ASP A 277 -9.44 4.76 -15.16
C ASP A 277 -10.90 5.23 -15.12
N THR A 278 -11.32 5.87 -14.03
CA THR A 278 -12.67 6.44 -13.80
C THR A 278 -13.79 5.42 -13.56
N ALA A 279 -13.47 4.13 -13.47
CA ALA A 279 -14.45 3.06 -13.33
C ALA A 279 -14.57 2.52 -11.90
N LEU A 280 -15.81 2.16 -11.53
CA LEU A 280 -16.15 1.30 -10.40
C LEU A 280 -16.58 -0.06 -10.97
N LYS A 281 -15.81 -1.11 -10.73
CA LYS A 281 -16.07 -2.45 -11.28
C LYS A 281 -16.53 -3.41 -10.20
N LEU A 282 -17.67 -4.07 -10.44
CA LEU A 282 -18.21 -5.13 -9.60
C LEU A 282 -17.73 -6.49 -10.12
N VAL A 283 -17.17 -7.30 -9.24
CA VAL A 283 -16.58 -8.60 -9.56
C VAL A 283 -17.07 -9.65 -8.57
N GLU A 284 -17.41 -10.85 -9.07
CA GLU A 284 -17.75 -12.00 -8.24
C GLU A 284 -16.48 -12.66 -7.71
N VAL A 285 -16.41 -12.95 -6.40
CA VAL A 285 -15.19 -13.47 -5.75
C VAL A 285 -14.90 -14.92 -6.15
N ASP A 286 -15.93 -15.77 -6.23
CA ASP A 286 -15.72 -17.21 -6.44
C ASP A 286 -15.19 -17.55 -7.83
N THR A 287 -15.55 -16.75 -8.84
CA THR A 287 -15.17 -16.97 -10.24
C THR A 287 -14.14 -15.96 -10.75
N GLY A 288 -13.95 -14.81 -10.06
CA GLY A 288 -13.16 -13.68 -10.56
C GLY A 288 -13.81 -12.98 -11.75
N SER A 289 -15.08 -13.28 -12.04
CA SER A 289 -15.78 -12.77 -13.21
C SER A 289 -16.26 -11.32 -13.02
N PHE A 290 -16.02 -10.50 -14.03
CA PHE A 290 -16.62 -9.17 -14.13
C PHE A 290 -18.15 -9.28 -14.21
N VAL A 291 -18.84 -8.56 -13.32
CA VAL A 291 -20.30 -8.55 -13.28
C VAL A 291 -20.87 -7.31 -13.95
N ASP A 292 -20.42 -6.11 -13.55
CA ASP A 292 -20.95 -4.85 -14.07
C ASP A 292 -20.02 -3.66 -13.73
N ASP A 293 -20.17 -2.57 -14.48
CA ASP A 293 -19.70 -1.26 -14.07
C ASP A 293 -20.75 -0.64 -13.13
N VAL A 294 -20.34 -0.30 -11.91
CA VAL A 294 -21.21 0.29 -10.89
C VAL A 294 -21.59 1.73 -11.25
N ASN A 295 -20.62 2.49 -11.79
CA ASN A 295 -20.83 3.85 -12.28
C ASN A 295 -20.87 3.90 -13.82
N SER A 296 -21.21 5.04 -14.37
CA SER A 296 -21.14 5.31 -15.80
C SER A 296 -19.82 6.02 -16.11
N SER A 297 -18.78 5.27 -16.51
CA SER A 297 -17.47 5.82 -16.87
C SER A 297 -17.50 6.84 -18.02
N ASN A 298 -18.54 6.80 -18.85
CA ASN A 298 -18.74 7.72 -19.98
C ASN A 298 -19.14 9.16 -19.55
N LYS A 299 -19.34 9.41 -18.27
CA LYS A 299 -19.78 10.73 -17.78
C LYS A 299 -18.64 11.73 -17.55
N GLY A 300 -17.38 11.28 -17.67
CA GLY A 300 -16.22 12.17 -17.49
C GLY A 300 -16.07 12.72 -16.07
N TYR A 301 -16.36 11.89 -15.07
CA TYR A 301 -16.28 12.30 -13.65
C TYR A 301 -14.85 12.43 -13.10
N GLY A 302 -13.83 12.13 -13.92
CA GLY A 302 -12.42 12.15 -13.47
C GLY A 302 -12.01 10.89 -12.70
N GLU A 303 -10.79 10.91 -12.20
CA GLU A 303 -10.22 9.81 -11.42
C GLU A 303 -11.01 9.56 -10.14
N ILE A 304 -11.18 8.28 -9.76
CA ILE A 304 -11.83 7.89 -8.50
C ILE A 304 -10.72 7.53 -7.50
N ASN A 305 -10.48 8.43 -6.54
CA ASN A 305 -9.36 8.34 -5.62
C ASN A 305 -9.63 7.40 -4.43
N ALA A 306 -10.89 7.33 -3.97
CA ALA A 306 -11.25 6.48 -2.84
C ALA A 306 -12.72 6.03 -2.91
N ILE A 307 -12.98 4.88 -2.28
CA ILE A 307 -14.32 4.34 -2.07
C ILE A 307 -14.51 3.86 -0.63
N ALA A 308 -15.75 3.91 -0.16
CA ALA A 308 -16.15 3.30 1.09
C ALA A 308 -17.50 2.57 0.91
N ARG A 309 -17.66 1.40 1.53
CA ARG A 309 -18.93 0.70 1.56
C ARG A 309 -19.76 1.17 2.75
N HIS A 310 -21.05 1.36 2.52
CA HIS A 310 -22.01 1.57 3.61
C HIS A 310 -21.97 0.37 4.59
N PRO A 311 -21.86 0.58 5.92
CA PRO A 311 -21.65 -0.50 6.87
C PRO A 311 -22.73 -1.60 6.82
N HIS A 312 -23.99 -1.23 6.53
CA HIS A 312 -25.14 -2.13 6.60
C HIS A 312 -25.82 -2.40 5.25
N ALA A 313 -25.27 -1.94 4.14
CA ALA A 313 -25.91 -2.09 2.82
C ALA A 313 -24.87 -2.25 1.70
N ASP A 314 -25.29 -2.90 0.62
CA ASP A 314 -24.51 -3.00 -0.62
C ASP A 314 -24.59 -1.70 -1.42
N GLN A 315 -24.04 -0.66 -0.82
CA GLN A 315 -23.91 0.67 -1.38
C GLN A 315 -22.47 1.13 -1.28
N VAL A 316 -21.97 1.78 -2.33
CA VAL A 316 -20.60 2.30 -2.42
C VAL A 316 -20.65 3.80 -2.59
N LEU A 317 -19.94 4.50 -1.72
CA LEU A 317 -19.66 5.92 -1.88
C LEU A 317 -18.31 6.07 -2.59
N SER A 318 -18.29 6.79 -3.71
CA SER A 318 -17.08 7.12 -4.44
C SER A 318 -16.77 8.61 -4.36
N VAL A 319 -15.47 8.92 -4.35
CA VAL A 319 -14.94 10.28 -4.32
C VAL A 319 -13.72 10.39 -5.22
N GLY A 320 -13.43 11.59 -5.73
CA GLY A 320 -12.27 11.75 -6.60
C GLY A 320 -12.04 13.17 -7.09
N GLU A 321 -11.44 13.27 -8.26
CA GLU A 321 -10.95 14.50 -8.89
C GLU A 321 -12.08 15.52 -9.16
N ASP A 322 -13.27 15.06 -9.50
CA ASP A 322 -14.40 15.94 -9.80
C ASP A 322 -15.04 16.59 -8.55
N ARG A 323 -14.55 16.25 -7.37
CA ARG A 323 -14.91 16.88 -6.08
C ARG A 323 -16.32 16.58 -5.59
N ILE A 324 -17.05 15.65 -6.23
CA ILE A 324 -18.45 15.33 -5.91
C ILE A 324 -18.55 13.93 -5.32
N PRO A 325 -18.88 13.76 -4.04
CA PRO A 325 -19.19 12.45 -3.49
C PRO A 325 -20.44 11.85 -4.17
N ARG A 326 -20.37 10.58 -4.56
CA ARG A 326 -21.51 9.87 -5.18
C ARG A 326 -21.76 8.54 -4.51
N LEU A 327 -23.00 8.31 -4.12
CA LEU A 327 -23.45 7.06 -3.54
C LEU A 327 -24.13 6.20 -4.61
N TYR A 328 -23.68 4.97 -4.78
CA TYR A 328 -24.18 4.01 -5.74
C TYR A 328 -24.71 2.75 -5.06
N ARG A 329 -25.67 2.06 -5.70
CA ARG A 329 -25.94 0.64 -5.42
C ARG A 329 -24.84 -0.22 -6.02
N MET A 330 -24.37 -1.23 -5.31
CA MET A 330 -23.45 -2.19 -5.90
C MET A 330 -24.10 -3.01 -7.00
N PHE A 331 -25.32 -3.47 -6.74
CA PHE A 331 -26.05 -4.36 -7.66
C PHE A 331 -27.10 -3.60 -8.43
N ARG A 332 -27.11 -3.82 -9.75
CA ARG A 332 -28.09 -3.22 -10.66
C ARG A 332 -29.48 -3.79 -10.40
N GLN A 333 -30.46 -2.91 -10.24
CA GLN A 333 -31.85 -3.29 -10.05
C GLN A 333 -32.69 -3.23 -11.35
N THR A 334 -32.21 -2.52 -12.37
CA THR A 334 -32.91 -2.33 -13.63
C THR A 334 -32.08 -2.83 -14.81
N ARG A 335 -32.78 -3.24 -15.90
CA ARG A 335 -32.09 -3.66 -17.12
C ARG A 335 -31.27 -2.50 -17.70
N ARG A 336 -30.06 -2.81 -18.20
CA ARG A 336 -29.21 -1.79 -18.86
C ARG A 336 -29.94 -1.25 -20.07
N ASP A 337 -30.23 0.04 -20.11
CA ASP A 337 -30.76 0.73 -21.25
C ASP A 337 -29.64 1.50 -21.96
N VAL A 338 -29.72 1.64 -23.28
CA VAL A 338 -28.67 2.24 -24.10
C VAL A 338 -28.78 3.77 -24.01
N GLY A 339 -28.45 4.32 -22.86
CA GLY A 339 -28.50 5.76 -22.63
C GLY A 339 -27.46 6.23 -21.61
N ASN A 340 -27.20 7.54 -21.61
CA ASN A 340 -26.23 8.22 -20.73
C ASN A 340 -26.72 8.37 -19.26
N THR A 341 -27.46 7.40 -18.72
CA THR A 341 -28.01 7.41 -17.38
C THR A 341 -27.17 6.55 -16.45
N ASP A 342 -26.87 7.07 -15.26
CA ASP A 342 -26.13 6.40 -14.21
C ASP A 342 -27.10 5.58 -13.35
N PHE A 343 -27.42 4.34 -13.77
CA PHE A 343 -28.51 3.52 -13.24
C PHE A 343 -28.35 3.11 -11.78
N ASN A 344 -27.12 3.03 -11.30
CA ASN A 344 -26.83 2.64 -9.92
C ASN A 344 -26.71 3.84 -9.00
N LEU A 345 -26.65 5.08 -9.54
CA LEU A 345 -26.55 6.29 -8.74
C LEU A 345 -27.76 6.47 -7.84
N ILE A 346 -27.53 6.51 -6.53
CA ILE A 346 -28.55 6.85 -5.54
C ILE A 346 -28.58 8.36 -5.35
N ARG A 347 -27.38 8.96 -5.19
CA ARG A 347 -27.26 10.39 -4.90
C ARG A 347 -25.88 10.93 -5.23
N ALA A 348 -25.84 12.15 -5.75
CA ALA A 348 -24.66 13.01 -5.77
C ALA A 348 -24.81 14.09 -4.69
N TYR A 349 -23.71 14.40 -4.02
CA TYR A 349 -23.69 15.36 -2.91
C TYR A 349 -23.06 16.70 -3.33
N GLU A 350 -23.06 17.69 -2.44
CA GLU A 350 -22.45 19.00 -2.70
C GLU A 350 -20.93 18.85 -2.95
N ALA A 351 -20.44 19.50 -4.02
CA ALA A 351 -19.02 19.48 -4.37
C ALA A 351 -18.16 20.18 -3.32
N GLN A 352 -16.94 19.68 -3.13
CA GLN A 352 -15.90 20.34 -2.33
C GLN A 352 -15.08 21.35 -3.15
N ALA A 353 -14.26 22.12 -2.47
CA ALA A 353 -13.35 23.09 -3.11
C ALA A 353 -12.21 22.42 -3.87
N GLY A 354 -11.69 21.27 -3.38
CA GLY A 354 -10.61 20.48 -3.98
C GLY A 354 -11.00 19.06 -4.31
N SER A 355 -10.09 18.33 -5.00
CA SER A 355 -10.17 16.88 -5.20
C SER A 355 -10.36 16.18 -3.85
N ILE A 356 -11.15 15.12 -3.83
CA ILE A 356 -11.43 14.38 -2.60
C ILE A 356 -10.58 13.10 -2.61
N ASP A 357 -9.77 12.94 -1.57
CA ASP A 357 -8.78 11.87 -1.50
C ASP A 357 -9.09 10.84 -0.38
N ALA A 358 -9.99 11.20 0.53
CA ALA A 358 -10.36 10.35 1.66
C ALA A 358 -11.86 10.32 1.89
N VAL A 359 -12.39 9.13 2.27
CA VAL A 359 -13.81 8.92 2.55
C VAL A 359 -14.00 7.83 3.61
N THR A 360 -14.95 8.04 4.52
CA THR A 360 -15.35 7.06 5.53
C THR A 360 -16.80 7.22 5.93
N PHE A 361 -17.49 6.13 6.29
CA PHE A 361 -18.80 6.16 6.89
C PHE A 361 -18.73 6.17 8.42
N SER A 362 -19.72 6.76 9.07
CA SER A 362 -19.97 6.49 10.50
C SER A 362 -20.46 5.05 10.68
N ALA A 363 -20.21 4.45 11.84
CA ALA A 363 -20.56 3.05 12.12
C ALA A 363 -22.05 2.75 11.97
N ASP A 364 -22.91 3.73 12.25
CA ASP A 364 -24.37 3.63 12.10
C ASP A 364 -24.85 3.78 10.64
N GLY A 365 -23.96 4.16 9.70
CA GLY A 365 -24.26 4.37 8.29
C GLY A 365 -25.07 5.63 7.98
N ASN A 366 -25.42 6.45 8.97
CA ASN A 366 -26.23 7.63 8.75
C ASN A 366 -25.47 8.84 8.22
N ARG A 367 -24.14 8.86 8.43
CA ARG A 367 -23.25 9.94 8.03
C ARG A 367 -22.02 9.39 7.30
N PHE A 368 -21.42 10.21 6.49
CA PHE A 368 -20.09 9.98 5.97
C PHE A 368 -19.26 11.26 6.02
N ALA A 369 -17.95 11.09 6.09
CA ALA A 369 -16.99 12.17 6.04
C ALA A 369 -16.07 12.04 4.83
N VAL A 370 -15.64 13.16 4.28
CA VAL A 370 -14.70 13.25 3.17
C VAL A 370 -13.64 14.29 3.47
N GLY A 371 -12.39 14.02 3.05
CA GLY A 371 -11.27 14.93 3.14
C GLY A 371 -10.77 15.32 1.74
N SER A 372 -10.43 16.60 1.55
CA SER A 372 -10.04 17.11 0.24
C SER A 372 -8.65 17.73 0.20
N SER A 373 -8.13 17.89 -1.00
CA SER A 373 -6.86 18.58 -1.28
C SER A 373 -6.88 20.07 -0.96
N ALA A 374 -8.07 20.66 -0.76
CA ALA A 374 -8.22 22.06 -0.33
C ALA A 374 -8.14 22.27 1.19
N GLY A 375 -7.90 21.18 1.97
CA GLY A 375 -7.83 21.26 3.44
C GLY A 375 -9.19 21.23 4.13
N GLU A 376 -10.26 20.93 3.41
CA GLU A 376 -11.61 20.82 3.99
C GLU A 376 -11.92 19.36 4.33
N VAL A 377 -12.55 19.16 5.49
CA VAL A 377 -13.22 17.93 5.87
C VAL A 377 -14.70 18.22 6.04
N ARG A 378 -15.56 17.47 5.36
CA ARG A 378 -17.01 17.68 5.44
C ARG A 378 -17.73 16.42 5.86
N ILE A 379 -18.76 16.57 6.70
CA ILE A 379 -19.68 15.51 7.07
C ILE A 379 -21.01 15.76 6.39
N TYR A 380 -21.57 14.69 5.80
CA TYR A 380 -22.88 14.69 5.15
C TYR A 380 -23.81 13.67 5.78
N ASN A 381 -25.10 13.98 5.74
CA ASN A 381 -26.15 13.00 6.02
C ASN A 381 -26.37 12.14 4.76
N VAL A 382 -26.37 10.82 4.93
CA VAL A 382 -26.49 9.87 3.81
C VAL A 382 -27.88 9.93 3.17
N SER A 383 -28.94 10.01 3.99
CA SER A 383 -30.31 9.84 3.53
C SER A 383 -30.88 11.06 2.80
N ASP A 384 -30.60 12.28 3.26
CA ASP A 384 -31.15 13.52 2.66
C ASP A 384 -30.10 14.33 1.87
N GLY A 385 -28.79 13.98 2.01
CA GLY A 385 -27.69 14.58 1.28
C GLY A 385 -27.22 15.93 1.83
N LYS A 386 -27.72 16.35 2.99
CA LYS A 386 -27.33 17.61 3.58
C LYS A 386 -25.91 17.57 4.10
N LYS A 387 -25.16 18.61 3.83
CA LYS A 387 -23.91 18.91 4.51
C LYS A 387 -24.23 19.32 5.95
N LEU A 388 -23.70 18.57 6.92
CA LEU A 388 -23.93 18.80 8.34
C LEU A 388 -22.89 19.72 8.94
N VAL A 389 -21.61 19.45 8.66
CA VAL A 389 -20.47 20.13 9.26
C VAL A 389 -19.36 20.30 8.22
N THR A 390 -18.64 21.42 8.31
CA THR A 390 -17.37 21.66 7.62
C THR A 390 -16.30 21.94 8.68
N MET A 391 -15.17 21.29 8.55
CA MET A 391 -13.98 21.40 9.41
C MET A 391 -12.81 21.86 8.57
N GLU A 392 -11.96 22.71 9.11
CA GLU A 392 -10.79 23.26 8.42
C GLU A 392 -9.52 22.54 8.91
N ALA A 393 -8.70 22.07 7.98
CA ALA A 393 -7.41 21.44 8.25
C ALA A 393 -6.23 22.34 7.83
N ASP A 394 -6.29 23.61 8.18
CA ASP A 394 -5.24 24.62 7.94
C ASP A 394 -4.82 24.74 6.46
N THR A 395 -5.74 24.57 5.51
CA THR A 395 -5.48 24.62 4.04
C THR A 395 -4.49 23.58 3.51
N VAL A 396 -4.29 22.50 4.25
CA VAL A 396 -3.37 21.41 3.89
C VAL A 396 -4.17 20.19 3.38
N SER A 397 -3.70 19.57 2.30
CA SER A 397 -4.34 18.38 1.74
C SER A 397 -4.58 17.30 2.78
N VAL A 398 -5.83 16.82 2.87
CA VAL A 398 -6.28 15.77 3.77
C VAL A 398 -6.36 14.45 3.00
N PHE A 399 -5.52 13.48 3.36
CA PHE A 399 -5.43 12.18 2.70
C PHE A 399 -6.06 11.03 3.49
N ALA A 400 -6.39 11.27 4.76
CA ALA A 400 -7.01 10.26 5.61
C ALA A 400 -8.05 10.87 6.54
N VAL A 401 -9.19 10.21 6.66
CA VAL A 401 -10.27 10.54 7.61
C VAL A 401 -10.80 9.26 8.24
N ALA A 402 -11.12 9.27 9.53
CA ALA A 402 -11.67 8.13 10.24
C ALA A 402 -12.70 8.58 11.29
N PHE A 403 -13.89 8.00 11.27
CA PHE A 403 -14.86 8.18 12.36
C PHE A 403 -14.47 7.31 13.57
N HIS A 404 -14.54 7.89 14.75
CA HIS A 404 -14.60 7.10 15.97
C HIS A 404 -15.89 6.23 15.94
N PRO A 405 -15.86 4.96 16.41
CA PRO A 405 -17.01 4.06 16.35
C PRO A 405 -18.29 4.63 16.99
N GLU A 406 -18.18 5.42 18.05
CA GLU A 406 -19.30 6.12 18.65
C GLU A 406 -19.86 7.26 17.79
N GLY A 407 -19.15 7.67 16.74
CA GLY A 407 -19.56 8.72 15.83
C GLY A 407 -19.48 10.14 16.39
N THR A 408 -18.94 10.34 17.57
CA THR A 408 -18.82 11.66 18.25
C THR A 408 -17.56 12.41 17.82
N GLN A 409 -16.54 11.71 17.37
CA GLN A 409 -15.25 12.26 16.94
C GLN A 409 -14.91 11.82 15.52
N LEU A 410 -14.13 12.65 14.84
CA LEU A 410 -13.53 12.37 13.54
C LEU A 410 -12.05 12.72 13.59
N ALA A 411 -11.20 11.77 13.20
CA ALA A 411 -9.78 12.01 12.97
C ALA A 411 -9.53 12.40 11.51
N ALA A 412 -8.65 13.38 11.28
CA ALA A 412 -8.19 13.76 9.96
C ALA A 412 -6.67 14.00 9.95
N GLY A 413 -6.01 13.64 8.85
CA GLY A 413 -4.58 13.83 8.67
C GLY A 413 -4.20 13.91 7.20
N GLY A 414 -3.00 14.42 6.92
CA GLY A 414 -2.59 14.64 5.55
C GLY A 414 -1.13 15.06 5.41
N PHE A 415 -0.90 16.04 4.55
CA PHE A 415 0.44 16.41 4.09
C PHE A 415 1.37 16.95 5.18
N ASP A 416 0.84 17.63 6.18
CA ASP A 416 1.65 18.27 7.25
C ASP A 416 2.02 17.34 8.41
N GLY A 417 1.57 16.08 8.38
CA GLY A 417 1.85 15.09 9.40
C GLY A 417 1.16 15.34 10.75
N LYS A 418 0.19 16.27 10.80
CA LYS A 418 -0.61 16.50 12.00
C LYS A 418 -1.86 15.62 11.98
N VAL A 419 -2.17 15.06 13.13
CA VAL A 419 -3.47 14.43 13.41
C VAL A 419 -4.36 15.49 14.04
N ARG A 420 -5.57 15.63 13.50
CA ARG A 420 -6.61 16.53 14.00
C ARG A 420 -7.81 15.71 14.41
N ILE A 421 -8.23 15.86 15.64
CA ILE A 421 -9.44 15.24 16.19
C ILE A 421 -10.51 16.31 16.31
N PHE A 422 -11.63 16.10 15.65
CA PHE A 422 -12.77 17.03 15.62
C PHE A 422 -13.98 16.46 16.33
N ASP A 423 -14.75 17.34 16.94
CA ASP A 423 -16.14 17.04 17.34
C ASP A 423 -17.03 17.00 16.11
N THR A 424 -17.79 15.93 15.93
CA THR A 424 -18.60 15.72 14.71
C THR A 424 -19.91 16.52 14.68
N GLN A 425 -20.33 17.12 15.79
CA GLN A 425 -21.53 17.94 15.87
C GLN A 425 -21.21 19.41 15.63
N THR A 426 -20.13 19.90 16.23
CA THR A 426 -19.73 21.32 16.15
C THR A 426 -18.74 21.60 15.04
N GLY A 427 -17.92 20.61 14.65
CA GLY A 427 -16.80 20.79 13.74
C GLY A 427 -15.55 21.39 14.38
N GLU A 428 -15.61 21.69 15.67
CA GLU A 428 -14.47 22.28 16.39
C GLU A 428 -13.37 21.27 16.65
N PRO A 429 -12.09 21.66 16.59
CA PRO A 429 -10.99 20.78 16.94
C PRO A 429 -10.95 20.49 18.44
N ILE A 430 -10.99 19.21 18.81
CA ILE A 430 -10.78 18.73 20.19
C ILE A 430 -9.28 18.69 20.49
N LYS A 431 -8.48 18.16 19.56
CA LYS A 431 -7.03 18.02 19.71
C LYS A 431 -6.32 18.07 18.37
N VAL A 432 -5.16 18.71 18.36
CA VAL A 432 -4.23 18.72 17.20
C VAL A 432 -2.85 18.36 17.71
N PHE A 433 -2.18 17.39 17.09
CA PHE A 433 -0.85 16.97 17.48
C PHE A 433 -0.05 16.44 16.28
N MET A 434 1.28 16.45 16.41
CA MET A 434 2.16 15.83 15.43
C MET A 434 2.09 14.31 15.53
N SER A 435 1.99 13.63 14.40
CA SER A 435 1.91 12.15 14.38
C SER A 435 3.17 11.46 14.89
N VAL A 436 4.30 12.14 14.97
CA VAL A 436 5.57 11.60 15.47
C VAL A 436 6.33 12.69 16.23
N PRO A 437 7.15 12.32 17.21
CA PRO A 437 8.13 13.26 17.77
C PRO A 437 9.16 13.61 16.69
N ILE A 438 9.45 14.89 16.52
CA ILE A 438 10.47 15.38 15.59
C ILE A 438 11.76 15.64 16.37
N GLU A 439 12.84 14.98 15.98
CA GLU A 439 14.16 15.27 16.53
C GLU A 439 14.70 16.56 15.86
N THR A 440 14.85 17.60 16.65
CA THR A 440 15.59 18.78 16.22
C THR A 440 17.08 18.45 16.28
N THR A 441 17.73 18.30 15.11
CA THR A 441 19.19 18.38 15.07
C THR A 441 19.56 19.77 15.63
N ALA A 442 20.30 19.80 16.75
CA ALA A 442 20.88 21.02 17.22
C ALA A 442 21.70 21.60 16.07
N SER A 443 21.30 22.76 15.53
CA SER A 443 22.12 23.48 14.57
C SER A 443 23.42 23.81 15.28
N GLU A 444 24.53 23.14 14.91
CA GLU A 444 25.84 23.69 15.17
C GLU A 444 25.89 25.04 14.42
N ASP A 445 25.94 26.12 15.17
CA ASP A 445 26.18 27.44 14.62
C ASP A 445 27.53 27.42 13.90
N VAL A 446 27.50 27.21 12.60
CA VAL A 446 28.68 27.38 11.76
C VAL A 446 28.92 28.87 11.62
N THR A 447 29.71 29.42 12.51
CA THR A 447 30.23 30.80 12.40
C THR A 447 31.27 30.83 11.27
N LEU A 448 30.83 31.15 10.07
CA LEU A 448 31.75 31.47 8.97
C LEU A 448 32.49 32.76 9.29
N ALA A 449 33.71 32.63 9.80
CA ALA A 449 34.62 33.75 9.91
C ALA A 449 35.10 34.11 8.50
N VAL A 450 34.51 35.15 7.89
CA VAL A 450 35.04 35.77 6.68
C VAL A 450 36.20 36.64 7.08
N SER A 451 37.43 36.16 7.02
CA SER A 451 38.65 36.99 7.14
C SER A 451 38.93 37.66 5.82
N GLY A 452 38.85 38.95 5.84
CA GLY A 452 39.43 40.02 5.07
C GLY A 452 39.87 39.79 3.62
N MET A 453 39.16 40.45 2.70
CA MET A 453 39.80 41.00 1.51
C MET A 453 39.97 42.48 1.72
N THR A 454 41.21 42.94 1.87
CA THR A 454 41.67 44.30 1.58
C THR A 454 42.15 44.34 0.14
#